data_4f7413a644ec889d8263cda28067a139
#
_entry.id   4f7413a644ec889d8263cda28067a139
#
_cell.length_a   1.000
_cell.length_b   1.000
_cell.length_c   1.000
_cell.angle_alpha   90.00
_cell.angle_beta   90.00
_cell.angle_gamma   90.00
#
_symmetry.space_group_name_H-M   'P 1'
#
loop_
_entity.id
_entity.type
_entity.pdbx_description
1 polymer ?
#
loop_
_entity_poly.entity_id
_entity_poly.type
_entity_poly.pdbx_seq_one_letter_code
_entity_poly.pdbx_strand_id
1 'polypeptide(L)'
;MFHHHDITRDACMLRGPLAHQGYDWWWHSFTAQDAVTGEDKPFFIEFFVCNPALAEAEPVLGQLPANQAAGKKPSYLMVKAGTWGEDACQLHRFFAWKDVHLHGDAPYRIEASDCLASETALKGSVSISPGKAAAHPEWMCDAGEMSWDLTVDKQIAFNVGYGASKPLRDAEAFAMYWHAEGMKSAYSGTVTFNGRQYTVTPDRCYGYADKNWGRDFTTPWVWLSSNCLTSKKTRQQLRNSVFDIGGGRPKIYFVPLDRRLLGVFYYEGREYDFNFSKLHLMVKTTFSFDEHDEEVIWHVRQENIHAAMETEVHCLKKDMLLINYEAPDGSRRHNRLWNGGNGWGTVKLYDRQDGRLILTDEIEATHIGCEYGEYDHDEPYHEVTAK
;
A
#
# COMPACT_ATOMS: atom_id res chain seq x y z
N MET A 1 -22.37 2.60 8.69
CA MET A 1 -21.94 1.30 9.22
C MET A 1 -20.54 1.06 8.69
N PHE A 2 -19.57 1.09 9.55
CA PHE A 2 -18.15 1.08 9.20
C PHE A 2 -17.68 -0.20 8.50
N HIS A 3 -18.29 -1.32 8.86
CA HIS A 3 -17.98 -2.64 8.30
C HIS A 3 -18.50 -2.87 6.87
N HIS A 4 -19.11 -1.87 6.24
CA HIS A 4 -19.63 -2.04 4.90
C HIS A 4 -18.48 -1.95 3.90
N HIS A 5 -17.89 -3.11 3.62
CA HIS A 5 -16.97 -3.28 2.52
C HIS A 5 -17.73 -3.07 1.19
N ASP A 6 -17.29 -2.07 0.43
CA ASP A 6 -17.81 -1.85 -0.92
C ASP A 6 -16.96 -2.65 -1.91
N ILE A 7 -17.28 -3.94 -2.06
CA ILE A 7 -16.58 -4.87 -2.94
C ILE A 7 -16.48 -4.37 -4.40
N THR A 8 -17.36 -3.45 -4.82
CA THR A 8 -17.29 -2.90 -6.18
C THR A 8 -16.05 -2.03 -6.39
N ARG A 9 -15.43 -1.56 -5.32
CA ARG A 9 -14.18 -0.80 -5.36
C ARG A 9 -12.95 -1.68 -5.41
N ASP A 10 -13.07 -2.96 -5.14
CA ASP A 10 -11.99 -3.95 -5.28
C ASP A 10 -11.82 -4.35 -6.76
N ALA A 11 -12.83 -4.09 -7.58
CA ALA A 11 -12.80 -4.33 -9.02
C ALA A 11 -11.68 -3.55 -9.74
N CYS A 12 -11.22 -4.05 -10.88
CA CYS A 12 -10.28 -3.33 -11.73
C CYS A 12 -10.90 -2.03 -12.25
N MET A 13 -10.24 -0.92 -12.00
CA MET A 13 -10.70 0.41 -12.37
C MET A 13 -10.16 0.88 -13.73
N LEU A 14 -9.28 0.10 -14.38
CA LEU A 14 -8.68 0.46 -15.66
C LEU A 14 -9.65 0.22 -16.83
N ARG A 15 -10.53 1.17 -17.04
CA ARG A 15 -11.53 1.19 -18.12
C ARG A 15 -11.38 2.47 -18.94
N GLY A 16 -11.80 2.42 -20.21
CA GLY A 16 -11.73 3.59 -21.09
C GLY A 16 -10.31 4.18 -21.19
N PRO A 17 -10.12 5.48 -20.99
CA PRO A 17 -8.80 6.12 -21.05
C PRO A 17 -7.77 5.56 -20.08
N LEU A 18 -8.19 5.18 -18.85
CA LEU A 18 -7.29 4.62 -17.85
C LEU A 18 -6.72 3.25 -18.26
N ALA A 19 -7.40 2.48 -19.10
CA ALA A 19 -6.85 1.23 -19.62
C ALA A 19 -5.64 1.43 -20.56
N HIS A 20 -5.50 2.62 -21.17
CA HIS A 20 -4.39 3.00 -22.06
C HIS A 20 -3.32 3.87 -21.38
N GLN A 21 -3.67 4.50 -20.27
CA GLN A 21 -2.77 5.33 -19.49
C GLN A 21 -3.23 5.37 -18.04
N GLY A 22 -3.00 4.26 -17.36
CA GLY A 22 -3.35 4.12 -15.96
C GLY A 22 -2.71 2.90 -15.32
N TYR A 23 -2.74 2.91 -14.02
CA TYR A 23 -2.32 1.79 -13.19
C TYR A 23 -3.42 1.42 -12.23
N ASP A 24 -3.35 0.18 -11.72
CA ASP A 24 -4.21 -0.35 -10.68
C ASP A 24 -3.45 -1.41 -9.92
N TRP A 25 -3.46 -1.39 -8.58
CA TRP A 25 -2.81 -2.41 -7.80
C TRP A 25 -3.70 -2.97 -6.70
N TRP A 26 -3.39 -4.19 -6.29
CA TRP A 26 -3.86 -4.85 -5.10
C TRP A 26 -2.65 -5.17 -4.24
N TRP A 27 -2.55 -4.48 -3.12
CA TRP A 27 -1.50 -4.63 -2.14
C TRP A 27 -1.99 -5.44 -0.96
N HIS A 28 -1.14 -6.36 -0.50
CA HIS A 28 -1.37 -7.19 0.67
C HIS A 28 -0.12 -7.19 1.52
N SER A 29 -0.26 -6.96 2.84
CA SER A 29 0.83 -7.13 3.80
C SER A 29 0.35 -7.91 5.01
N PHE A 30 1.24 -8.68 5.58
CA PHE A 30 0.95 -9.53 6.72
C PHE A 30 2.22 -9.97 7.43
N THR A 31 2.08 -10.41 8.69
CA THR A 31 3.15 -11.04 9.48
C THR A 31 2.95 -12.56 9.46
N ALA A 32 4.04 -13.27 9.23
CA ALA A 32 4.10 -14.73 9.35
C ALA A 32 5.07 -15.14 10.45
N GLN A 33 4.93 -16.34 10.97
CA GLN A 33 5.80 -16.90 12.00
C GLN A 33 6.72 -17.94 11.39
N ASP A 34 8.02 -17.80 11.62
CA ASP A 34 9.01 -18.84 11.26
C ASP A 34 8.58 -20.18 11.84
N ALA A 35 8.51 -21.22 10.99
CA ALA A 35 7.99 -22.52 11.39
C ALA A 35 8.87 -23.25 12.43
N VAL A 36 10.13 -22.83 12.60
CA VAL A 36 11.10 -23.44 13.54
C VAL A 36 11.25 -22.59 14.79
N THR A 37 11.46 -21.26 14.65
CA THR A 37 11.75 -20.37 15.78
C THR A 37 10.50 -19.72 16.36
N GLY A 38 9.42 -19.62 15.58
CA GLY A 38 8.19 -18.90 15.95
C GLY A 38 8.32 -17.37 15.91
N GLU A 39 9.45 -16.84 15.43
CA GLU A 39 9.70 -15.41 15.29
C GLU A 39 8.84 -14.81 14.18
N ASP A 40 8.36 -13.60 14.42
CA ASP A 40 7.55 -12.84 13.48
C ASP A 40 8.41 -12.30 12.35
N LYS A 41 7.89 -12.39 11.11
CA LYS A 41 8.48 -11.82 9.91
C LYS A 41 7.39 -11.18 9.04
N PRO A 42 7.53 -9.89 8.70
CA PRO A 42 6.57 -9.21 7.85
C PRO A 42 6.83 -9.47 6.37
N PHE A 43 5.75 -9.68 5.61
CA PHE A 43 5.77 -9.93 4.17
C PHE A 43 4.78 -9.02 3.44
N PHE A 44 5.03 -8.81 2.16
CA PHE A 44 4.09 -8.15 1.26
C PHE A 44 3.99 -8.86 -0.09
N ILE A 45 2.83 -8.70 -0.72
CA ILE A 45 2.53 -9.18 -2.07
C ILE A 45 1.72 -8.10 -2.78
N GLU A 46 2.10 -7.76 -4.00
CA GLU A 46 1.40 -6.78 -4.82
C GLU A 46 1.16 -7.32 -6.22
N PHE A 47 -0.04 -7.09 -6.73
CA PHE A 47 -0.38 -7.28 -8.13
C PHE A 47 -0.60 -5.91 -8.75
N PHE A 48 0.37 -5.46 -9.53
CA PHE A 48 0.37 -4.15 -10.17
C PHE A 48 0.08 -4.26 -11.66
N VAL A 49 -1.02 -3.68 -12.09
CA VAL A 49 -1.50 -3.65 -13.47
C VAL A 49 -1.18 -2.29 -14.08
N CYS A 50 -0.54 -2.26 -15.26
CA CYS A 50 -0.22 -1.04 -15.97
C CYS A 50 -0.64 -1.14 -17.44
N ASN A 51 -1.46 -0.19 -17.92
CA ASN A 51 -1.87 -0.01 -19.31
C ASN A 51 -2.33 -1.30 -20.04
N PRO A 52 -3.33 -2.03 -19.51
CA PRO A 52 -3.74 -3.32 -20.07
C PRO A 52 -4.24 -3.26 -21.51
N ALA A 53 -4.79 -2.14 -21.96
CA ALA A 53 -5.30 -2.00 -23.32
C ALA A 53 -4.23 -1.82 -24.40
N LEU A 54 -2.95 -1.61 -24.01
CA LEU A 54 -1.85 -1.60 -24.98
C LEU A 54 -1.48 -3.01 -25.44
N ALA A 55 -1.72 -4.02 -24.62
CA ALA A 55 -1.67 -5.47 -24.93
C ALA A 55 -0.42 -5.89 -25.72
N GLU A 56 0.75 -5.38 -25.36
CA GLU A 56 2.02 -5.73 -25.99
C GLU A 56 2.34 -7.22 -25.83
N ALA A 57 3.04 -7.79 -26.81
CA ALA A 57 3.38 -9.22 -26.84
C ALA A 57 4.33 -9.65 -25.71
N GLU A 58 5.16 -8.71 -25.25
CA GLU A 58 6.08 -8.88 -24.12
C GLU A 58 5.89 -7.73 -23.12
N PRO A 59 6.29 -7.87 -21.85
CA PRO A 59 6.22 -6.78 -20.90
C PRO A 59 7.04 -5.58 -21.38
N VAL A 60 6.42 -4.40 -21.44
CA VAL A 60 7.10 -3.16 -21.83
C VAL A 60 7.42 -2.35 -20.58
N LEU A 61 8.70 -2.20 -20.29
CA LEU A 61 9.22 -1.31 -19.25
C LEU A 61 9.47 0.06 -19.91
N GLY A 62 8.65 1.05 -19.62
CA GLY A 62 8.61 2.34 -20.33
C GLY A 62 9.89 3.14 -20.15
N GLN A 63 10.60 2.98 -19.03
CA GLN A 63 11.82 3.73 -18.71
C GLN A 63 13.09 3.12 -19.31
N LEU A 64 13.02 2.01 -20.03
CA LEU A 64 14.17 1.56 -20.82
C LEU A 64 14.51 2.57 -21.91
N PRO A 65 15.80 2.94 -22.12
CA PRO A 65 16.18 3.97 -23.09
C PRO A 65 15.64 3.76 -24.51
N ALA A 66 15.59 2.51 -24.97
CA ALA A 66 15.02 2.17 -26.27
C ALA A 66 13.51 2.40 -26.33
N ASN A 67 12.79 2.13 -25.24
CA ASN A 67 11.35 2.33 -25.15
C ASN A 67 11.01 3.83 -25.01
N GLN A 68 11.78 4.57 -24.22
CA GLN A 68 11.66 6.04 -24.14
C GLN A 68 11.87 6.70 -25.51
N ALA A 69 12.94 6.31 -26.22
CA ALA A 69 13.24 6.84 -27.56
C ALA A 69 12.14 6.50 -28.57
N ALA A 70 11.46 5.37 -28.40
CA ALA A 70 10.34 4.94 -29.24
C ALA A 70 8.97 5.50 -28.77
N GLY A 71 8.92 6.26 -27.67
CA GLY A 71 7.67 6.77 -27.07
C GLY A 71 6.75 5.68 -26.56
N LYS A 72 7.27 4.50 -26.21
CA LYS A 72 6.50 3.39 -25.68
C LYS A 72 6.13 3.63 -24.22
N LYS A 73 4.86 3.41 -23.89
CA LYS A 73 4.38 3.42 -22.51
C LYS A 73 4.59 2.05 -21.85
N PRO A 74 4.76 2.00 -20.52
CA PRO A 74 4.81 0.72 -19.82
C PRO A 74 3.52 -0.06 -20.03
N SER A 75 3.62 -1.40 -20.15
CA SER A 75 2.47 -2.27 -20.32
C SER A 75 2.77 -3.67 -19.81
N TYR A 76 2.24 -4.01 -18.63
CA TYR A 76 2.49 -5.30 -17.98
C TYR A 76 1.55 -5.53 -16.77
N LEU A 77 1.46 -6.79 -16.34
CA LEU A 77 1.19 -7.14 -14.95
C LEU A 77 2.54 -7.41 -14.26
N MET A 78 2.80 -6.75 -13.13
CA MET A 78 3.91 -7.08 -12.24
C MET A 78 3.36 -7.72 -10.97
N VAL A 79 3.91 -8.88 -10.59
CA VAL A 79 3.73 -9.46 -9.27
C VAL A 79 4.99 -9.16 -8.47
N LYS A 80 4.84 -8.36 -7.44
CA LYS A 80 5.88 -7.99 -6.50
C LYS A 80 5.65 -8.75 -5.20
N ALA A 81 6.68 -9.35 -4.66
CA ALA A 81 6.62 -10.05 -3.37
C ALA A 81 7.91 -9.79 -2.61
N GLY A 82 7.83 -9.78 -1.28
CA GLY A 82 9.03 -9.52 -0.50
C GLY A 82 8.78 -9.47 1.00
N THR A 83 9.80 -9.01 1.69
CA THR A 83 9.85 -8.91 3.14
C THR A 83 10.58 -7.65 3.58
N TRP A 84 10.26 -7.18 4.76
CA TRP A 84 10.98 -6.11 5.45
C TRP A 84 11.81 -6.69 6.61
N GLY A 85 12.66 -5.85 7.19
CA GLY A 85 13.52 -6.21 8.29
C GLY A 85 14.96 -6.42 7.87
N GLU A 86 15.75 -7.12 8.67
CA GLU A 86 17.20 -7.26 8.49
C GLU A 86 17.61 -7.81 7.11
N ASP A 87 16.80 -8.69 6.54
CA ASP A 87 16.97 -9.27 5.20
C ASP A 87 15.92 -8.74 4.21
N ALA A 88 15.59 -7.44 4.31
CA ALA A 88 14.64 -6.77 3.44
C ALA A 88 14.95 -7.04 1.96
N CYS A 89 13.94 -7.46 1.23
CA CYS A 89 14.07 -7.96 -0.14
C CYS A 89 12.79 -7.71 -0.92
N GLN A 90 12.91 -7.28 -2.17
CA GLN A 90 11.79 -7.17 -3.11
C GLN A 90 12.09 -7.95 -4.39
N LEU A 91 11.15 -8.77 -4.80
CA LEU A 91 11.23 -9.63 -5.97
C LEU A 91 10.13 -9.25 -6.94
N HIS A 92 10.46 -9.04 -8.22
CA HIS A 92 9.50 -8.65 -9.24
C HIS A 92 9.42 -9.68 -10.36
N ARG A 93 8.19 -10.06 -10.74
CA ARG A 93 7.93 -10.91 -11.89
C ARG A 93 6.94 -10.20 -12.81
N PHE A 94 7.35 -10.01 -14.08
CA PHE A 94 6.56 -9.31 -15.08
C PHE A 94 5.89 -10.29 -16.02
N PHE A 95 4.64 -10.00 -16.39
CA PHE A 95 3.84 -10.80 -17.32
C PHE A 95 3.33 -9.93 -18.46
N ALA A 96 3.40 -10.47 -19.67
CA ALA A 96 2.72 -9.91 -20.83
C ALA A 96 1.22 -10.20 -20.77
N TRP A 97 0.40 -9.34 -21.36
CA TRP A 97 -1.05 -9.48 -21.31
C TRP A 97 -1.61 -10.76 -21.92
N LYS A 98 -0.90 -11.38 -22.85
CA LYS A 98 -1.26 -12.70 -23.41
C LYS A 98 -1.27 -13.83 -22.35
N ASP A 99 -0.52 -13.64 -21.28
CA ASP A 99 -0.32 -14.62 -20.19
C ASP A 99 -1.13 -14.27 -18.93
N VAL A 100 -1.99 -13.22 -19.00
CA VAL A 100 -2.78 -12.71 -17.87
C VAL A 100 -4.26 -12.92 -18.13
N HIS A 101 -4.95 -13.50 -17.17
CA HIS A 101 -6.40 -13.55 -17.11
C HIS A 101 -6.90 -12.61 -16.02
N LEU A 102 -7.41 -11.46 -16.42
CA LEU A 102 -7.96 -10.44 -15.54
C LEU A 102 -9.49 -10.45 -15.62
N HIS A 103 -10.15 -11.02 -14.60
CA HIS A 103 -11.56 -10.81 -14.35
C HIS A 103 -11.70 -9.56 -13.49
N GLY A 104 -11.96 -8.43 -14.14
CA GLY A 104 -11.89 -7.12 -13.51
C GLY A 104 -13.15 -6.65 -12.81
N ASP A 105 -14.29 -7.37 -12.92
CA ASP A 105 -15.51 -7.05 -12.17
C ASP A 105 -15.44 -7.64 -10.76
N ALA A 106 -16.23 -7.09 -9.83
CA ALA A 106 -16.33 -7.64 -8.48
C ALA A 106 -17.16 -8.95 -8.45
N PRO A 107 -16.70 -10.01 -7.78
CA PRO A 107 -15.40 -10.17 -7.12
C PRO A 107 -14.26 -10.29 -8.15
N TYR A 108 -13.18 -9.53 -7.93
CA TYR A 108 -12.03 -9.56 -8.86
C TYR A 108 -11.27 -10.88 -8.80
N ARG A 109 -10.59 -11.20 -9.91
CA ARG A 109 -9.66 -12.32 -10.01
C ARG A 109 -8.58 -12.03 -11.03
N ILE A 110 -7.33 -12.17 -10.62
CA ILE A 110 -6.15 -11.99 -11.48
C ILE A 110 -5.37 -13.29 -11.46
N GLU A 111 -5.11 -13.84 -12.64
CA GLU A 111 -4.30 -15.05 -12.81
C GLU A 111 -3.21 -14.81 -13.83
N ALA A 112 -1.99 -15.22 -13.50
CA ALA A 112 -0.84 -15.18 -14.40
C ALA A 112 0.11 -16.33 -14.03
N SER A 113 0.18 -17.35 -14.87
CA SER A 113 0.92 -18.60 -14.58
C SER A 113 0.45 -19.26 -13.27
N ASP A 114 1.32 -19.37 -12.27
CA ASP A 114 1.02 -19.88 -10.93
C ASP A 114 0.56 -18.78 -9.94
N CYS A 115 0.57 -17.52 -10.35
CA CYS A 115 0.15 -16.40 -9.52
C CYS A 115 -1.35 -16.16 -9.62
N LEU A 116 -1.99 -16.01 -8.45
CA LEU A 116 -3.41 -15.73 -8.29
C LEU A 116 -3.62 -14.66 -7.21
N ALA A 117 -4.41 -13.64 -7.51
CA ALA A 117 -5.03 -12.77 -6.52
C ALA A 117 -6.54 -12.74 -6.71
N SER A 118 -7.28 -12.81 -5.62
CA SER A 118 -8.74 -12.70 -5.59
C SER A 118 -9.21 -12.16 -4.26
N GLU A 119 -10.51 -11.94 -4.11
CA GLU A 119 -11.11 -11.47 -2.86
C GLU A 119 -10.75 -12.31 -1.63
N THR A 120 -10.51 -13.60 -1.81
CA THR A 120 -10.37 -14.55 -0.70
C THR A 120 -9.11 -15.40 -0.75
N ALA A 121 -8.27 -15.25 -1.77
CA ALA A 121 -7.09 -16.09 -1.93
C ALA A 121 -5.94 -15.36 -2.63
N LEU A 122 -4.73 -15.63 -2.13
CA LEU A 122 -3.46 -15.24 -2.75
C LEU A 122 -2.59 -16.48 -2.89
N LYS A 123 -2.15 -16.79 -4.12
CA LYS A 123 -1.23 -17.89 -4.39
C LYS A 123 -0.18 -17.44 -5.40
N GLY A 124 0.99 -18.02 -5.32
CA GLY A 124 2.00 -17.78 -6.36
C GLY A 124 3.42 -17.97 -5.92
N SER A 125 4.30 -17.65 -6.85
CA SER A 125 5.74 -17.63 -6.61
C SER A 125 6.47 -16.60 -7.45
N VAL A 126 7.56 -16.06 -6.90
CA VAL A 126 8.55 -15.25 -7.60
C VAL A 126 9.92 -15.80 -7.29
N SER A 127 10.73 -16.07 -8.31
CA SER A 127 12.10 -16.55 -8.16
C SER A 127 13.02 -15.81 -9.15
N ILE A 128 13.97 -15.07 -8.60
CA ILE A 128 14.95 -14.27 -9.35
C ILE A 128 16.35 -14.72 -8.97
N SER A 129 17.06 -15.34 -9.90
CA SER A 129 18.45 -15.72 -9.65
C SER A 129 19.36 -14.50 -9.61
N PRO A 130 20.51 -14.53 -8.89
CA PRO A 130 21.48 -13.42 -8.88
C PRO A 130 21.94 -13.00 -10.27
N GLY A 131 22.12 -13.96 -11.18
CA GLY A 131 22.48 -13.67 -12.57
C GLY A 131 21.39 -12.93 -13.34
N LYS A 132 20.12 -13.24 -13.09
CA LYS A 132 18.97 -12.52 -13.69
C LYS A 132 18.84 -11.11 -13.12
N ALA A 133 18.93 -10.94 -11.81
CA ALA A 133 18.88 -9.61 -11.19
C ALA A 133 20.00 -8.70 -11.73
N ALA A 134 21.22 -9.21 -11.84
CA ALA A 134 22.36 -8.47 -12.40
C ALA A 134 22.21 -8.17 -13.90
N ALA A 135 21.60 -9.08 -14.68
CA ALA A 135 21.39 -8.90 -16.12
C ALA A 135 20.22 -7.94 -16.44
N HIS A 136 19.30 -7.74 -15.50
CA HIS A 136 18.07 -6.96 -15.65
C HIS A 136 17.90 -5.92 -14.55
N PRO A 137 18.81 -4.92 -14.43
CA PRO A 137 18.69 -3.86 -13.44
C PRO A 137 17.37 -3.05 -13.60
N GLU A 138 16.82 -3.03 -14.80
CA GLU A 138 15.52 -2.42 -15.10
C GLU A 138 14.34 -3.05 -14.35
N TRP A 139 14.48 -4.27 -13.87
CA TRP A 139 13.45 -4.91 -13.03
C TRP A 139 13.42 -4.34 -11.62
N MET A 140 14.50 -3.65 -11.20
CA MET A 140 14.59 -2.99 -9.89
C MET A 140 14.25 -3.91 -8.73
N CYS A 141 14.74 -5.14 -8.77
CA CYS A 141 14.49 -6.15 -7.77
C CYS A 141 15.77 -6.84 -7.31
N ASP A 142 15.68 -7.42 -6.13
CA ASP A 142 16.73 -8.25 -5.55
C ASP A 142 16.72 -9.66 -6.16
N ALA A 143 17.72 -10.47 -5.79
CA ALA A 143 17.72 -11.90 -6.05
C ALA A 143 17.14 -12.65 -4.85
N GLY A 144 16.39 -13.72 -5.10
CA GLY A 144 15.79 -14.54 -4.08
C GLY A 144 14.59 -15.32 -4.61
N GLU A 145 13.91 -16.00 -3.71
CA GLU A 145 12.69 -16.73 -4.03
C GLU A 145 11.64 -16.60 -2.92
N MET A 146 10.40 -16.44 -3.31
CA MET A 146 9.26 -16.45 -2.41
C MET A 146 8.09 -17.19 -3.05
N SER A 147 7.43 -18.05 -2.29
CA SER A 147 6.16 -18.66 -2.67
C SER A 147 5.15 -18.60 -1.54
N TRP A 148 3.87 -18.54 -1.88
CA TRP A 148 2.79 -18.38 -0.92
C TRP A 148 1.51 -19.12 -1.35
N ASP A 149 0.75 -19.58 -0.35
CA ASP A 149 -0.61 -20.10 -0.50
C ASP A 149 -1.42 -19.64 0.71
N LEU A 150 -2.24 -18.61 0.51
CA LEU A 150 -2.94 -17.89 1.56
C LEU A 150 -4.43 -17.76 1.25
N THR A 151 -5.24 -17.91 2.29
CA THR A 151 -6.61 -17.42 2.30
C THR A 151 -6.67 -16.05 2.93
N VAL A 152 -7.64 -15.25 2.51
CA VAL A 152 -7.84 -13.85 2.96
C VAL A 152 -9.28 -13.67 3.41
N ASP A 153 -9.46 -13.08 4.59
CA ASP A 153 -10.75 -12.64 5.14
C ASP A 153 -10.66 -11.15 5.53
N LYS A 154 -11.24 -10.28 4.70
CA LYS A 154 -11.23 -8.82 4.91
C LYS A 154 -12.28 -8.45 5.94
N GLN A 155 -11.86 -8.06 7.13
CA GLN A 155 -12.73 -7.87 8.30
C GLN A 155 -13.20 -6.43 8.50
N ILE A 156 -12.29 -5.45 8.33
CA ILE A 156 -12.59 -4.03 8.49
C ILE A 156 -12.02 -3.29 7.28
N ALA A 157 -12.91 -2.65 6.51
CA ALA A 157 -12.54 -1.88 5.33
C ALA A 157 -12.73 -0.37 5.55
N PHE A 158 -12.04 0.44 4.77
CA PHE A 158 -12.25 1.88 4.71
C PHE A 158 -12.48 2.32 3.26
N ASN A 159 -13.73 2.52 2.89
CA ASN A 159 -14.13 2.95 1.56
C ASN A 159 -13.71 4.39 1.32
N VAL A 160 -12.46 4.56 0.97
CA VAL A 160 -11.80 5.83 0.74
C VAL A 160 -11.75 6.15 -0.76
N GLY A 161 -11.20 7.23 -1.08
CA GLY A 161 -10.85 7.75 -2.38
C GLY A 161 -10.81 9.25 -2.26
N TYR A 162 -9.90 9.91 -2.94
CA TYR A 162 -10.00 11.34 -3.09
C TYR A 162 -11.33 11.64 -3.78
N GLY A 163 -12.11 12.57 -3.20
CA GLY A 163 -13.48 12.75 -3.64
C GLY A 163 -14.34 11.55 -3.28
N ALA A 164 -14.80 11.49 -2.03
CA ALA A 164 -15.72 10.46 -1.56
C ALA A 164 -17.04 10.43 -2.34
N SER A 165 -17.35 11.48 -3.10
CA SER A 165 -18.57 11.54 -3.92
C SER A 165 -18.40 10.78 -5.23
N LYS A 166 -19.42 9.99 -5.58
CA LYS A 166 -19.47 9.26 -6.84
C LYS A 166 -19.24 10.15 -8.07
N PRO A 167 -19.84 11.37 -8.18
CA PRO A 167 -19.61 12.22 -9.37
C PRO A 167 -18.14 12.60 -9.60
N LEU A 168 -17.36 12.81 -8.55
CA LEU A 168 -15.93 13.13 -8.70
C LEU A 168 -15.10 11.91 -9.13
N ARG A 169 -15.51 10.71 -8.70
CA ARG A 169 -14.88 9.46 -9.17
C ARG A 169 -15.24 9.17 -10.61
N ASP A 170 -16.53 9.29 -10.98
CA ASP A 170 -16.99 9.06 -12.34
C ASP A 170 -16.38 10.05 -13.34
N ALA A 171 -16.07 11.27 -12.89
CA ALA A 171 -15.40 12.30 -13.68
C ALA A 171 -13.87 12.14 -13.72
N GLU A 172 -13.31 11.09 -13.08
CA GLU A 172 -11.86 10.88 -12.96
C GLU A 172 -11.10 12.16 -12.52
N ALA A 173 -11.69 12.89 -11.56
CA ALA A 173 -11.24 14.24 -11.20
C ALA A 173 -9.86 14.25 -10.53
N PHE A 174 -9.46 13.13 -9.90
CA PHE A 174 -8.16 12.99 -9.24
C PHE A 174 -7.18 12.16 -10.08
N ALA A 175 -5.89 12.43 -9.90
CA ALA A 175 -4.84 11.66 -10.56
C ALA A 175 -4.67 10.26 -9.94
N MET A 176 -5.02 10.11 -8.66
CA MET A 176 -4.85 8.90 -7.86
C MET A 176 -6.05 8.70 -6.96
N TYR A 177 -6.45 7.46 -6.78
CA TYR A 177 -7.48 7.00 -5.85
C TYR A 177 -6.92 5.89 -4.98
N TRP A 178 -7.43 5.79 -3.76
CA TRP A 178 -7.03 4.79 -2.79
C TRP A 178 -8.26 4.23 -2.08
N HIS A 179 -8.25 2.91 -1.83
CA HIS A 179 -9.30 2.18 -1.17
C HIS A 179 -8.68 1.10 -0.28
N ALA A 180 -8.87 1.20 1.03
CA ALA A 180 -8.44 0.16 1.96
C ALA A 180 -9.51 -0.93 2.04
N GLU A 181 -9.38 -1.96 1.22
CA GLU A 181 -10.33 -3.07 1.12
C GLU A 181 -10.34 -3.96 2.36
N GLY A 182 -9.26 -3.91 3.16
CA GLY A 182 -9.13 -4.64 4.40
C GLY A 182 -8.06 -4.07 5.31
N MET A 183 -8.31 -2.91 5.96
CA MET A 183 -7.39 -2.34 6.97
C MET A 183 -7.07 -3.34 8.07
N LYS A 184 -8.00 -4.24 8.36
CA LYS A 184 -7.80 -5.42 9.16
C LYS A 184 -8.28 -6.61 8.39
N SER A 185 -7.34 -7.49 8.05
CA SER A 185 -7.59 -8.72 7.30
C SER A 185 -6.96 -9.90 8.03
N ALA A 186 -7.67 -11.02 8.06
CA ALA A 186 -7.15 -12.27 8.57
C ALA A 186 -6.58 -13.09 7.41
N TYR A 187 -5.30 -13.39 7.47
CA TYR A 187 -4.63 -14.28 6.53
C TYR A 187 -4.36 -15.63 7.19
N SER A 188 -4.44 -16.71 6.42
CA SER A 188 -4.12 -18.06 6.88
C SER A 188 -3.45 -18.85 5.77
N GLY A 189 -2.39 -19.57 6.09
CA GLY A 189 -1.67 -20.40 5.13
C GLY A 189 -0.17 -20.44 5.36
N THR A 190 0.60 -20.49 4.30
CA THR A 190 2.06 -20.64 4.35
C THR A 190 2.78 -19.73 3.37
N VAL A 191 3.99 -19.34 3.77
CA VAL A 191 4.97 -18.65 2.92
C VAL A 191 6.27 -19.44 2.99
N THR A 192 6.96 -19.60 1.85
CA THR A 192 8.35 -20.04 1.82
C THR A 192 9.19 -18.90 1.26
N PHE A 193 10.21 -18.47 1.98
CA PHE A 193 11.12 -17.42 1.56
C PHE A 193 12.57 -17.88 1.70
N ASN A 194 13.31 -17.91 0.59
CA ASN A 194 14.71 -18.37 0.52
C ASN A 194 14.91 -19.74 1.22
N GLY A 195 14.00 -20.67 0.96
CA GLY A 195 14.02 -22.04 1.53
C GLY A 195 13.53 -22.17 2.98
N ARG A 196 13.21 -21.06 3.68
CA ARG A 196 12.63 -21.09 5.03
C ARG A 196 11.10 -21.07 4.94
N GLN A 197 10.45 -21.87 5.79
CA GLN A 197 9.00 -21.94 5.89
C GLN A 197 8.46 -21.05 7.01
N TYR A 198 7.35 -20.37 6.71
CA TYR A 198 6.62 -19.52 7.64
C TYR A 198 5.14 -19.91 7.62
N THR A 199 4.51 -19.87 8.78
CA THR A 199 3.07 -20.09 8.93
C THR A 199 2.38 -18.74 9.18
N VAL A 200 1.29 -18.49 8.48
CA VAL A 200 0.45 -17.32 8.68
C VAL A 200 -0.80 -17.76 9.44
N THR A 201 -1.04 -17.14 10.59
CA THR A 201 -2.20 -17.43 11.42
C THR A 201 -3.07 -16.19 11.62
N PRO A 202 -4.41 -16.30 11.56
CA PRO A 202 -5.32 -15.15 11.62
C PRO A 202 -5.09 -14.22 12.82
N ASP A 203 -4.78 -14.79 13.98
CA ASP A 203 -4.65 -14.02 15.23
C ASP A 203 -3.33 -13.23 15.34
N ARG A 204 -2.31 -13.57 14.51
CA ARG A 204 -0.97 -13.00 14.57
C ARG A 204 -0.49 -12.45 13.23
N CYS A 205 -1.36 -12.40 12.21
CA CYS A 205 -0.95 -11.95 10.88
C CYS A 205 -0.92 -10.42 10.75
N TYR A 206 -1.64 -9.70 11.59
CA TYR A 206 -1.77 -8.22 11.50
C TYR A 206 -2.00 -7.73 10.06
N GLY A 207 -2.83 -8.48 9.33
CA GLY A 207 -2.97 -8.36 7.91
C GLY A 207 -3.67 -7.09 7.44
N TYR A 208 -3.21 -6.61 6.29
CA TYR A 208 -3.73 -5.42 5.61
C TYR A 208 -3.90 -5.70 4.12
N ALA A 209 -4.93 -5.11 3.53
CA ALA A 209 -5.15 -5.14 2.09
C ALA A 209 -5.67 -3.79 1.61
N ASP A 210 -5.08 -3.25 0.54
CA ASP A 210 -5.57 -2.05 -0.12
C ASP A 210 -5.49 -2.13 -1.64
N LYS A 211 -6.07 -1.11 -2.23
CA LYS A 211 -6.13 -0.92 -3.66
C LYS A 211 -5.89 0.54 -4.00
N ASN A 212 -5.09 0.77 -5.01
CA ASN A 212 -4.79 2.11 -5.48
C ASN A 212 -4.79 2.13 -7.02
N TRP A 213 -5.41 3.13 -7.60
CA TRP A 213 -5.48 3.26 -9.06
C TRP A 213 -5.47 4.70 -9.51
N GLY A 214 -5.12 4.93 -10.75
CA GLY A 214 -5.11 6.26 -11.34
C GLY A 214 -4.25 6.38 -12.58
N ARG A 215 -4.00 7.63 -12.95
CA ARG A 215 -3.14 7.98 -14.09
C ARG A 215 -1.76 8.48 -13.68
N ASP A 216 -1.57 8.80 -12.39
CA ASP A 216 -0.31 9.29 -11.82
C ASP A 216 -0.33 9.11 -10.31
N PHE A 217 0.82 9.22 -9.66
CA PHE A 217 0.97 9.07 -8.22
C PHE A 217 0.94 10.43 -7.51
N THR A 218 0.40 10.45 -6.30
CA THR A 218 0.42 11.63 -5.43
C THR A 218 1.81 11.83 -4.85
N THR A 219 2.33 13.07 -4.88
CA THR A 219 3.64 13.44 -4.32
C THR A 219 3.51 14.70 -3.44
N PRO A 220 4.06 14.73 -2.20
CA PRO A 220 4.52 13.55 -1.47
C PRO A 220 3.38 12.58 -1.18
N TRP A 221 3.73 11.29 -0.99
CA TRP A 221 2.83 10.25 -0.51
C TRP A 221 3.17 9.88 0.93
N VAL A 222 2.16 9.67 1.75
CA VAL A 222 2.25 9.13 3.11
C VAL A 222 1.24 8.00 3.26
N TRP A 223 1.66 6.90 3.85
CA TRP A 223 0.77 5.87 4.34
C TRP A 223 1.25 5.33 5.68
N LEU A 224 0.32 5.20 6.64
CA LEU A 224 0.55 4.64 7.96
C LEU A 224 -0.67 3.81 8.36
N SER A 225 -0.46 2.53 8.70
CA SER A 225 -1.56 1.65 9.11
C SER A 225 -1.11 0.59 10.10
N SER A 226 -1.91 0.32 11.12
CA SER A 226 -1.72 -0.84 11.99
C SER A 226 -3.01 -1.28 12.66
N ASN A 227 -3.14 -2.60 12.82
CA ASN A 227 -4.15 -3.26 13.64
C ASN A 227 -3.54 -4.07 14.82
N CYS A 228 -2.22 -3.87 15.08
CA CYS A 228 -1.52 -4.38 16.27
C CYS A 228 -1.42 -3.28 17.32
N LEU A 229 -2.48 -3.10 18.09
CA LEU A 229 -2.68 -1.95 18.96
C LEU A 229 -2.87 -2.38 20.42
N THR A 230 -2.23 -1.65 21.36
CA THR A 230 -2.36 -1.87 22.79
C THR A 230 -2.69 -0.57 23.50
N SER A 231 -3.80 -0.53 24.23
CA SER A 231 -4.17 0.63 25.05
C SER A 231 -3.22 0.80 26.21
N LYS A 232 -2.61 1.98 26.35
CA LYS A 232 -1.81 2.32 27.55
C LYS A 232 -2.69 2.51 28.79
N LYS A 233 -3.95 2.90 28.60
CA LYS A 233 -4.91 3.12 29.67
C LYS A 233 -5.35 1.81 30.34
N THR A 234 -5.67 0.79 29.53
CA THR A 234 -6.15 -0.50 30.02
C THR A 234 -5.08 -1.57 30.07
N ARG A 235 -3.96 -1.36 29.37
CA ARG A 235 -2.88 -2.34 29.13
C ARG A 235 -3.36 -3.60 28.40
N GLN A 236 -4.44 -3.48 27.64
CA GLN A 236 -5.02 -4.59 26.87
C GLN A 236 -4.84 -4.36 25.38
N GLN A 237 -4.64 -5.46 24.66
CA GLN A 237 -4.66 -5.45 23.20
C GLN A 237 -6.06 -5.07 22.69
N LEU A 238 -6.12 -4.12 21.79
CA LEU A 238 -7.33 -3.66 21.14
C LEU A 238 -7.62 -4.56 19.92
N ARG A 239 -8.35 -5.64 20.14
CA ARG A 239 -8.54 -6.67 19.11
C ARG A 239 -9.47 -6.26 17.98
N ASN A 240 -10.31 -5.26 18.20
CA ASN A 240 -11.28 -4.76 17.22
C ASN A 240 -10.97 -3.31 16.86
N SER A 241 -9.68 -3.01 16.66
CA SER A 241 -9.23 -1.66 16.38
C SER A 241 -8.19 -1.65 15.27
N VAL A 242 -8.19 -0.58 14.49
CA VAL A 242 -7.21 -0.30 13.43
C VAL A 242 -7.24 1.19 13.12
N PHE A 243 -6.07 1.76 12.88
CA PHE A 243 -5.97 3.07 12.25
C PHE A 243 -5.38 2.93 10.84
N ASP A 244 -5.77 3.85 9.95
CA ASP A 244 -5.26 3.92 8.60
C ASP A 244 -5.23 5.38 8.14
N ILE A 245 -4.08 5.81 7.64
CA ILE A 245 -3.81 7.18 7.21
C ILE A 245 -3.12 7.11 5.86
N GLY A 246 -3.64 7.79 4.86
CA GLY A 246 -3.01 7.83 3.55
C GLY A 246 -3.29 9.13 2.81
N GLY A 247 -2.40 9.49 1.91
CA GLY A 247 -2.57 10.68 1.09
C GLY A 247 -1.30 11.48 0.90
N GLY A 248 -1.46 12.77 0.66
CA GLY A 248 -0.33 13.65 0.41
C GLY A 248 -0.79 14.98 -0.18
N ARG A 249 -0.37 15.29 -1.40
CA ARG A 249 -0.80 16.48 -2.13
C ARG A 249 -1.62 16.07 -3.36
N PRO A 250 -2.93 15.79 -3.20
CA PRO A 250 -3.76 15.36 -4.31
C PRO A 250 -3.92 16.49 -5.34
N LYS A 251 -4.06 16.12 -6.61
CA LYS A 251 -4.37 17.04 -7.70
C LYS A 251 -5.81 16.81 -8.14
N ILE A 252 -6.58 17.89 -8.22
CA ILE A 252 -7.89 17.89 -8.92
C ILE A 252 -7.61 18.35 -10.33
N TYR A 253 -7.70 17.44 -11.31
CA TYR A 253 -7.22 17.62 -12.67
C TYR A 253 -5.72 18.01 -12.67
N PHE A 254 -5.40 19.29 -12.89
CA PHE A 254 -4.05 19.84 -12.90
C PHE A 254 -3.76 20.79 -11.72
N VAL A 255 -4.74 21.02 -10.84
CA VAL A 255 -4.60 21.94 -9.70
C VAL A 255 -4.17 21.14 -8.46
N PRO A 256 -2.95 21.34 -7.95
CA PRO A 256 -2.53 20.70 -6.71
C PRO A 256 -3.30 21.33 -5.53
N LEU A 257 -3.84 20.49 -4.67
CA LEU A 257 -4.34 20.93 -3.37
C LEU A 257 -3.16 21.05 -2.39
N ASP A 258 -3.40 21.73 -1.28
CA ASP A 258 -2.50 21.68 -0.14
C ASP A 258 -2.42 20.24 0.42
N ARG A 259 -1.37 19.95 1.23
CA ARG A 259 -1.16 18.65 1.84
C ARG A 259 -2.41 18.16 2.55
N ARG A 260 -2.95 17.02 2.14
CA ARG A 260 -4.21 16.43 2.63
C ARG A 260 -4.02 14.95 2.84
N LEU A 261 -4.28 14.47 4.05
CA LEU A 261 -4.35 13.06 4.36
C LEU A 261 -5.80 12.66 4.62
N LEU A 262 -6.15 11.51 4.14
CA LEU A 262 -7.34 10.76 4.55
C LEU A 262 -6.94 9.96 5.78
N GLY A 263 -7.83 9.84 6.76
CA GLY A 263 -7.55 9.04 7.92
C GLY A 263 -8.81 8.50 8.55
N VAL A 264 -8.65 7.38 9.20
CA VAL A 264 -9.68 6.74 10.00
C VAL A 264 -9.06 6.02 11.18
N PHE A 265 -9.75 6.03 12.29
CA PHE A 265 -9.48 5.12 13.38
C PHE A 265 -10.78 4.39 13.76
N TYR A 266 -10.77 3.08 13.58
CA TYR A 266 -11.79 2.22 14.13
C TYR A 266 -11.32 1.75 15.51
N TYR A 267 -11.97 2.22 16.55
CA TYR A 267 -11.60 1.99 17.94
C TYR A 267 -12.73 1.27 18.68
N GLU A 268 -12.55 -0.03 18.92
CA GLU A 268 -13.45 -0.90 19.67
C GLU A 268 -14.95 -0.67 19.36
N GLY A 269 -15.29 -0.66 18.06
CA GLY A 269 -16.67 -0.51 17.58
C GLY A 269 -17.10 0.91 17.25
N ARG A 270 -16.23 1.91 17.46
CA ARG A 270 -16.47 3.32 17.11
C ARG A 270 -15.57 3.80 16.01
N GLU A 271 -16.12 4.47 15.03
CA GLU A 271 -15.40 5.08 13.92
C GLU A 271 -15.06 6.54 14.21
N TYR A 272 -13.80 6.90 13.95
CA TYR A 272 -13.29 8.26 13.91
C TYR A 272 -12.82 8.54 12.48
N ASP A 273 -13.58 9.36 11.75
CA ASP A 273 -13.37 9.64 10.34
C ASP A 273 -12.73 11.02 10.16
N PHE A 274 -11.55 11.05 9.54
CA PHE A 274 -10.80 12.27 9.22
C PHE A 274 -10.68 12.47 7.70
N ASN A 275 -11.68 12.06 6.94
CA ASN A 275 -11.72 12.23 5.50
C ASN A 275 -11.99 13.69 5.13
N PHE A 276 -10.96 14.40 4.65
CA PHE A 276 -11.06 15.81 4.27
C PHE A 276 -12.04 16.07 3.12
N SER A 277 -12.35 15.07 2.28
CA SER A 277 -13.33 15.22 1.20
C SER A 277 -14.79 15.28 1.70
N LYS A 278 -15.02 14.93 2.96
CA LYS A 278 -16.29 15.16 3.67
C LYS A 278 -16.27 16.57 4.28
N LEU A 279 -16.62 17.57 3.49
CA LEU A 279 -16.49 19.00 3.85
C LEU A 279 -17.15 19.36 5.18
N HIS A 280 -18.24 18.69 5.55
CA HIS A 280 -18.96 18.91 6.81
C HIS A 280 -18.14 18.55 8.06
N LEU A 281 -17.12 17.70 7.93
CA LEU A 281 -16.23 17.35 9.04
C LEU A 281 -15.18 18.42 9.34
N MET A 282 -14.92 19.34 8.40
CA MET A 282 -13.93 20.43 8.53
C MET A 282 -12.54 19.90 8.95
N VAL A 283 -12.09 18.82 8.33
CA VAL A 283 -10.84 18.15 8.70
C VAL A 283 -9.64 19.07 8.46
N LYS A 284 -8.79 19.18 9.48
CA LYS A 284 -7.46 19.79 9.41
C LYS A 284 -6.42 18.70 9.56
N THR A 285 -5.38 18.76 8.73
CA THR A 285 -4.26 17.83 8.75
C THR A 285 -2.95 18.60 8.82
N THR A 286 -2.05 18.16 9.69
CA THR A 286 -0.65 18.54 9.65
C THR A 286 0.19 17.27 9.69
N PHE A 287 1.27 17.21 8.91
CA PHE A 287 2.22 16.14 9.01
C PHE A 287 3.64 16.60 8.70
N SER A 288 4.61 15.92 9.30
CA SER A 288 6.02 15.98 8.94
C SER A 288 6.57 14.57 8.75
N PHE A 289 7.64 14.51 8.00
CA PHE A 289 8.48 13.34 7.82
C PHE A 289 9.90 13.80 8.08
N ASP A 290 10.52 13.21 9.11
CA ASP A 290 11.85 13.56 9.57
C ASP A 290 12.80 12.40 9.31
N GLU A 291 13.76 12.62 8.42
CA GLU A 291 14.73 11.61 8.02
C GLU A 291 16.02 11.81 8.80
N HIS A 292 16.35 10.84 9.67
CA HIS A 292 17.61 10.74 10.41
C HIS A 292 18.54 9.70 9.79
N ASP A 293 19.76 9.57 10.30
CA ASP A 293 20.77 8.65 9.73
C ASP A 293 20.30 7.20 9.73
N GLU A 294 19.71 6.72 10.84
CA GLU A 294 19.31 5.33 11.03
C GLU A 294 17.81 5.09 10.99
N GLU A 295 16.99 6.11 11.22
CA GLU A 295 15.54 5.98 11.29
C GLU A 295 14.82 7.11 10.57
N VAL A 296 13.56 6.86 10.30
CA VAL A 296 12.61 7.86 9.80
C VAL A 296 11.44 7.97 10.77
N ILE A 297 10.94 9.18 10.94
CA ILE A 297 9.87 9.49 11.90
C ILE A 297 8.76 10.25 11.19
N TRP A 298 7.53 9.79 11.36
CA TRP A 298 6.32 10.49 10.92
C TRP A 298 5.61 11.09 12.10
N HIS A 299 5.23 12.36 11.98
CA HIS A 299 4.30 13.00 12.88
C HIS A 299 3.06 13.41 12.10
N VAL A 300 1.92 12.89 12.46
CA VAL A 300 0.64 13.21 11.82
C VAL A 300 -0.35 13.66 12.87
N ARG A 301 -1.01 14.79 12.63
CA ARG A 301 -2.17 15.21 13.39
C ARG A 301 -3.34 15.47 12.45
N GLN A 302 -4.45 14.82 12.74
CA GLN A 302 -5.72 15.06 12.08
C GLN A 302 -6.78 15.45 13.11
N GLU A 303 -7.55 16.47 12.78
CA GLU A 303 -8.56 17.01 13.67
C GLU A 303 -9.81 17.39 12.88
N ASN A 304 -10.98 17.09 13.43
CA ASN A 304 -12.25 17.51 12.91
C ASN A 304 -13.13 18.13 14.02
N ILE A 305 -14.39 18.44 13.70
CA ILE A 305 -15.33 19.05 14.68
C ILE A 305 -15.70 18.10 15.83
N HIS A 306 -15.41 16.80 15.75
CA HIS A 306 -15.79 15.78 16.73
C HIS A 306 -14.59 15.19 17.49
N ALA A 307 -13.43 15.12 16.88
CA ALA A 307 -12.32 14.35 17.39
C ALA A 307 -10.97 14.87 16.89
N ALA A 308 -9.87 14.34 17.50
CA ALA A 308 -8.53 14.48 16.96
C ALA A 308 -7.76 13.17 17.13
N MET A 309 -6.80 12.95 16.23
CA MET A 309 -5.84 11.84 16.28
C MET A 309 -4.44 12.41 16.07
N GLU A 310 -3.52 12.07 16.96
CA GLU A 310 -2.09 12.37 16.85
C GLU A 310 -1.35 11.05 16.74
N THR A 311 -0.55 10.92 15.70
CA THR A 311 0.18 9.68 15.40
C THR A 311 1.67 10.01 15.25
N GLU A 312 2.50 9.30 15.98
CA GLU A 312 3.95 9.32 15.85
C GLU A 312 4.41 7.91 15.52
N VAL A 313 5.12 7.75 14.40
CA VAL A 313 5.58 6.45 13.91
C VAL A 313 7.07 6.54 13.63
N HIS A 314 7.78 5.49 14.02
CA HIS A 314 9.21 5.30 13.79
C HIS A 314 9.44 4.05 12.94
N CYS A 315 10.45 4.06 12.09
CA CYS A 315 10.93 2.87 11.39
C CYS A 315 12.43 2.98 11.12
N LEU A 316 13.16 1.87 11.31
CA LEU A 316 14.59 1.83 11.00
C LEU A 316 14.78 1.74 9.48
N LYS A 317 15.62 2.58 8.90
CA LYS A 317 15.91 2.58 7.46
C LYS A 317 16.41 1.23 6.95
N LYS A 318 17.23 0.53 7.74
CA LYS A 318 17.76 -0.80 7.40
C LYS A 318 16.66 -1.86 7.26
N ASP A 319 15.50 -1.63 7.87
CA ASP A 319 14.34 -2.52 7.83
C ASP A 319 13.34 -2.16 6.73
N MET A 320 13.63 -1.10 5.96
CA MET A 320 12.79 -0.58 4.89
C MET A 320 13.34 -0.88 3.51
N LEU A 321 12.48 -0.74 2.52
CA LEU A 321 12.81 -0.83 1.10
C LEU A 321 12.53 0.50 0.40
N LEU A 322 13.30 0.79 -0.65
CA LEU A 322 12.93 1.78 -1.65
C LEU A 322 12.15 1.09 -2.76
N ILE A 323 10.85 1.37 -2.81
CA ILE A 323 9.96 0.79 -3.82
C ILE A 323 9.88 1.72 -5.03
N ASN A 324 9.77 1.11 -6.20
CA ASN A 324 9.78 1.79 -7.49
C ASN A 324 8.55 1.47 -8.31
N TYR A 325 8.02 2.51 -8.99
CA TYR A 325 6.96 2.39 -9.97
C TYR A 325 7.27 3.22 -11.22
N GLU A 326 6.86 2.77 -12.39
CA GLU A 326 6.84 3.58 -13.60
C GLU A 326 5.54 4.35 -13.71
N ALA A 327 5.61 5.64 -14.05
CA ALA A 327 4.41 6.40 -14.38
C ALA A 327 3.73 5.80 -15.62
N PRO A 328 2.39 5.63 -15.64
CA PRO A 328 1.70 4.98 -16.74
C PRO A 328 1.85 5.66 -18.11
N ASP A 329 2.20 6.93 -18.14
CA ASP A 329 2.50 7.67 -19.37
C ASP A 329 3.92 7.43 -19.91
N GLY A 330 4.78 6.73 -19.14
CA GLY A 330 6.16 6.46 -19.46
C GLY A 330 7.11 7.64 -19.26
N SER A 331 6.62 8.78 -18.73
CA SER A 331 7.42 10.01 -18.62
C SER A 331 8.51 9.92 -17.54
N ARG A 332 8.28 9.17 -16.50
CA ARG A 332 9.17 9.12 -15.33
C ARG A 332 9.02 7.84 -14.52
N ARG A 333 9.91 7.71 -13.55
CA ARG A 333 9.88 6.68 -12.51
C ARG A 333 9.69 7.34 -11.16
N HIS A 334 8.87 6.70 -10.32
CA HIS A 334 8.75 7.01 -8.91
C HIS A 334 9.69 6.07 -8.15
N ASN A 335 10.83 6.55 -7.70
CA ASN A 335 11.92 5.74 -7.16
C ASN A 335 12.39 6.17 -5.76
N ARG A 336 11.61 7.00 -5.07
CA ARG A 336 11.90 7.48 -3.71
C ARG A 336 10.75 7.21 -2.75
N LEU A 337 10.16 6.02 -2.83
CA LEU A 337 9.16 5.57 -1.88
C LEU A 337 9.81 4.68 -0.83
N TRP A 338 10.09 5.24 0.33
CA TRP A 338 10.41 4.47 1.52
C TRP A 338 9.18 3.68 1.95
N ASN A 339 9.33 2.35 2.10
CA ASN A 339 8.25 1.45 2.46
C ASN A 339 8.73 0.47 3.54
N GLY A 340 8.00 0.38 4.64
CA GLY A 340 8.30 -0.48 5.77
C GLY A 340 7.07 -1.17 6.33
N GLY A 341 7.28 -2.32 6.97
CA GLY A 341 6.23 -3.11 7.63
C GLY A 341 6.52 -3.41 9.10
N ASN A 342 7.61 -2.87 9.64
CA ASN A 342 8.06 -3.04 11.03
C ASN A 342 8.04 -1.75 11.84
N GLY A 343 7.25 -0.76 11.43
CA GLY A 343 7.12 0.47 12.17
C GLY A 343 6.54 0.26 13.57
N TRP A 344 6.89 1.17 14.48
CA TRP A 344 6.32 1.23 15.83
C TRP A 344 6.04 2.67 16.21
N GLY A 345 5.17 2.89 17.19
CA GLY A 345 4.87 4.24 17.61
C GLY A 345 3.69 4.37 18.55
N THR A 346 3.15 5.57 18.61
CA THR A 346 2.02 5.90 19.48
C THR A 346 0.92 6.62 18.71
N VAL A 347 -0.32 6.31 19.07
CA VAL A 347 -1.51 7.03 18.60
C VAL A 347 -2.27 7.58 19.80
N LYS A 348 -2.49 8.90 19.83
CA LYS A 348 -3.36 9.53 20.83
C LYS A 348 -4.68 9.90 20.17
N LEU A 349 -5.75 9.40 20.74
CA LEU A 349 -7.11 9.62 20.25
C LEU A 349 -7.88 10.51 21.23
N TYR A 350 -8.53 11.54 20.71
CA TYR A 350 -9.27 12.51 21.50
C TYR A 350 -10.70 12.62 21.01
N ASP A 351 -11.64 12.71 21.95
CA ASP A 351 -13.01 13.17 21.72
C ASP A 351 -13.14 14.66 21.96
N ARG A 352 -13.98 15.35 21.20
CA ARG A 352 -14.33 16.73 21.47
C ARG A 352 -15.61 16.81 22.30
N GLN A 353 -15.51 17.33 23.51
CA GLN A 353 -16.60 17.55 24.46
C GLN A 353 -16.61 19.03 24.85
N ASP A 354 -17.74 19.70 24.70
CA ASP A 354 -17.91 21.13 25.00
C ASP A 354 -16.80 22.02 24.41
N GLY A 355 -16.40 21.73 23.16
CA GLY A 355 -15.36 22.45 22.43
C GLY A 355 -13.90 22.11 22.82
N ARG A 356 -13.69 21.25 23.83
CA ARG A 356 -12.36 20.84 24.31
C ARG A 356 -12.04 19.42 23.85
N LEU A 357 -10.77 19.18 23.53
CA LEU A 357 -10.26 17.83 23.25
C LEU A 357 -9.97 17.13 24.57
N ILE A 358 -10.58 15.97 24.78
CA ILE A 358 -10.39 15.11 25.92
C ILE A 358 -9.76 13.82 25.43
N LEU A 359 -8.61 13.42 26.02
CA LEU A 359 -7.91 12.20 25.66
C LEU A 359 -8.79 10.97 25.94
N THR A 360 -9.15 10.26 24.90
CA THR A 360 -9.89 9.00 24.96
C THR A 360 -8.97 7.85 25.33
N ASP A 361 -7.86 7.72 24.60
CA ASP A 361 -6.82 6.73 24.86
C ASP A 361 -5.48 7.18 24.30
N GLU A 362 -4.40 6.64 24.85
CA GLU A 362 -3.06 6.63 24.29
C GLU A 362 -2.69 5.17 24.00
N ILE A 363 -2.27 4.90 22.77
CA ILE A 363 -2.20 3.57 22.21
C ILE A 363 -0.79 3.32 21.71
N GLU A 364 -0.18 2.21 22.13
CA GLU A 364 1.03 1.69 21.51
C GLU A 364 0.65 0.91 20.27
N ALA A 365 1.33 1.19 19.16
CA ALA A 365 1.18 0.51 17.89
C ALA A 365 2.49 -0.12 17.46
N THR A 366 2.41 -1.34 16.96
CA THR A 366 3.54 -2.08 16.38
C THR A 366 3.10 -2.69 15.05
N HIS A 367 4.01 -3.34 14.33
CA HIS A 367 3.72 -3.89 12.99
C HIS A 367 3.07 -2.84 12.07
N ILE A 368 3.54 -1.58 12.18
CA ILE A 368 2.99 -0.49 11.39
C ILE A 368 3.53 -0.59 9.98
N GLY A 369 2.63 -0.70 9.00
CA GLY A 369 2.93 -0.38 7.62
C GLY A 369 3.14 1.12 7.49
N CYS A 370 4.26 1.55 6.90
CA CYS A 370 4.62 2.95 6.83
C CYS A 370 5.31 3.30 5.51
N GLU A 371 4.89 4.39 4.90
CA GLU A 371 5.42 4.88 3.64
C GLU A 371 5.64 6.38 3.65
N TYR A 372 6.69 6.79 2.94
CA TYR A 372 6.89 8.16 2.50
C TYR A 372 7.54 8.18 1.12
N GLY A 373 6.94 8.90 0.20
CA GLY A 373 7.48 9.06 -1.15
C GLY A 373 7.45 10.50 -1.63
N GLU A 374 8.57 10.94 -2.23
CA GLU A 374 8.67 12.16 -3.01
C GLU A 374 9.17 11.82 -4.41
N TYR A 375 8.39 12.18 -5.43
CA TYR A 375 8.59 11.72 -6.81
C TYR A 375 9.00 12.84 -7.75
N ASP A 376 9.25 14.04 -7.23
CA ASP A 376 9.54 15.22 -8.05
C ASP A 376 10.99 15.27 -8.57
N HIS A 377 11.81 14.26 -8.24
CA HIS A 377 13.20 14.16 -8.66
C HIS A 377 13.38 12.94 -9.58
N ASP A 378 13.78 13.21 -10.83
CA ASP A 378 14.17 12.16 -11.77
C ASP A 378 15.57 11.66 -11.41
N GLU A 379 15.67 10.42 -10.91
CA GLU A 379 16.95 9.73 -10.73
C GLU A 379 17.08 8.59 -11.74
N PRO A 380 18.29 8.34 -12.24
CA PRO A 380 18.53 7.18 -13.09
C PRO A 380 18.17 5.88 -12.35
N TYR A 381 17.45 4.98 -13.01
CA TYR A 381 16.95 3.76 -12.37
C TYR A 381 18.04 2.81 -11.85
N HIS A 382 19.26 2.89 -12.38
CA HIS A 382 20.39 2.06 -11.97
C HIS A 382 21.03 2.51 -10.64
N GLU A 383 20.75 3.72 -10.16
CA GLU A 383 21.25 4.20 -8.86
C GLU A 383 20.42 3.65 -7.69
N VAL A 384 19.22 3.20 -7.95
CA VAL A 384 18.28 2.72 -6.91
C VAL A 384 18.55 1.29 -6.49
N THR A 385 19.22 0.52 -7.32
CA THR A 385 19.55 -0.90 -7.05
C THR A 385 20.90 -1.09 -6.33
N ALA A 386 21.66 -0.02 -6.18
CA ALA A 386 22.91 -0.06 -5.41
C ALA A 386 22.58 0.10 -3.91
N LYS A 387 22.57 -1.01 -3.19
CA LYS A 387 22.66 -1.02 -1.72
C LYS A 387 24.08 -0.82 -1.29
#